data_2213109e61b7b6668a608435103c4c39
#
_entry.id   2213109e61b7b6668a608435103c4c39
#
_cell.length_a   1.000
_cell.length_b   1.000
_cell.length_c   1.000
_cell.angle_alpha   90.00
_cell.angle_beta   90.00
_cell.angle_gamma   90.00
#
_symmetry.space_group_name_H-M   'P 1'
#
loop_
_entity.id
_entity.type
_entity.pdbx_description
1 polymer ?
#
loop_
_entity_poly.entity_id
_entity_poly.type
_entity_poly.pdbx_seq_one_letter_code
_entity_poly.pdbx_strand_id
1 'polypeptide(L)'
;DLLQTAATGKRGSLKRATGCTIVVFKGAGTAGDDQTYTLKEHAGTADSTGQNLAIIDTWYVKEETTLDGDEVWVKKTQTAVATQTEADDAEVQQILCIEVDAAQLSDTYTHISLSNDGAGSNAQLGGVLYILHDLSYPATPANLGVVQ
;
A
#
# COMPACT_ATOMS: atom_id res chain seq x y z
N ASP A 1 15.69 6.79 -1.86
CA ASP A 1 14.45 7.49 -2.16
C ASP A 1 13.44 6.52 -2.74
N LEU A 2 12.41 6.15 -1.98
CA LEU A 2 11.54 5.04 -2.34
C LEU A 2 10.34 5.45 -3.21
N LEU A 3 10.01 6.72 -3.29
CA LEU A 3 8.82 7.19 -4.01
C LEU A 3 9.13 8.00 -5.26
N GLN A 4 10.33 8.48 -5.43
CA GLN A 4 10.74 9.25 -6.61
C GLN A 4 10.70 8.40 -7.89
N THR A 5 11.12 7.14 -7.80
CA THR A 5 11.21 6.23 -8.95
C THR A 5 10.16 5.13 -8.81
N ALA A 6 9.54 4.74 -9.91
CA ALA A 6 8.62 3.62 -9.92
C ALA A 6 9.25 2.38 -9.27
N ALA A 7 8.56 1.79 -8.31
CA ALA A 7 9.05 0.65 -7.57
C ALA A 7 7.98 -0.42 -7.44
N THR A 8 8.37 -1.67 -7.72
CA THR A 8 7.52 -2.82 -7.45
C THR A 8 7.53 -3.11 -5.95
N GLY A 9 6.34 -3.13 -5.34
CA GLY A 9 6.17 -3.45 -3.92
C GLY A 9 6.66 -4.87 -3.59
N LYS A 10 7.14 -5.03 -2.36
CA LYS A 10 7.44 -6.37 -1.82
C LYS A 10 6.13 -7.16 -1.67
N ARG A 11 6.20 -8.50 -1.83
CA ARG A 11 5.03 -9.36 -1.76
C ARG A 11 4.76 -9.80 -0.34
N GLY A 12 3.58 -9.45 0.19
CA GLY A 12 3.08 -9.94 1.47
C GLY A 12 2.22 -11.19 1.28
N SER A 13 2.46 -12.24 2.06
CA SER A 13 1.69 -13.49 1.99
C SER A 13 0.45 -13.41 2.88
N LEU A 14 -0.73 -13.66 2.31
CA LEU A 14 -2.00 -13.78 3.03
C LEU A 14 -2.41 -15.23 3.29
N LYS A 15 -1.57 -16.23 2.98
CA LYS A 15 -1.89 -17.66 3.16
C LYS A 15 -2.35 -18.06 4.55
N ARG A 16 -1.97 -17.30 5.58
CA ARG A 16 -2.24 -17.59 6.99
C ARG A 16 -2.88 -16.42 7.74
N ALA A 17 -3.33 -15.42 7.00
CA ALA A 17 -3.98 -14.23 7.52
C ALA A 17 -5.38 -14.11 6.95
N THR A 18 -6.31 -13.51 7.67
CA THR A 18 -7.63 -13.18 7.15
C THR A 18 -7.59 -11.93 6.29
N GLY A 19 -6.60 -11.07 6.49
CA GLY A 19 -6.43 -9.85 5.74
C GLY A 19 -5.14 -9.10 6.09
N CYS A 20 -5.03 -7.91 5.57
CA CYS A 20 -3.88 -7.04 5.73
C CYS A 20 -4.28 -5.57 5.68
N THR A 21 -3.80 -4.77 6.63
CA THR A 21 -3.76 -3.31 6.49
C THR A 21 -2.45 -2.93 5.82
N ILE A 22 -2.52 -2.31 4.66
CA ILE A 22 -1.37 -1.72 3.99
C ILE A 22 -1.27 -0.27 4.46
N VAL A 23 -0.16 0.07 5.10
CA VAL A 23 0.12 1.43 5.58
C VAL A 23 1.22 2.03 4.72
N VAL A 24 0.93 3.15 4.08
CA VAL A 24 1.90 3.93 3.30
C VAL A 24 2.27 5.16 4.11
N PHE A 25 3.55 5.40 4.24
CA PHE A 25 4.12 6.63 4.81
C PHE A 25 4.74 7.43 3.68
N LYS A 26 4.33 8.67 3.54
CA LYS A 26 4.85 9.60 2.54
C LYS A 26 5.34 10.86 3.24
N GLY A 27 6.59 11.24 2.99
CA GLY A 27 7.11 12.56 3.36
C GLY A 27 6.62 13.62 2.38
N ALA A 28 6.79 14.88 2.75
CA ALA A 28 6.53 15.99 1.84
C ALA A 28 7.38 15.89 0.58
N GLY A 29 6.79 16.18 -0.54
CA GLY A 29 7.41 16.20 -1.87
C GLY A 29 7.30 17.57 -2.52
N THR A 30 7.20 17.60 -3.84
CA THR A 30 7.06 18.82 -4.64
C THR A 30 5.68 18.84 -5.28
N ALA A 31 5.03 19.98 -5.33
CA ALA A 31 3.73 20.16 -5.97
C ALA A 31 3.72 19.60 -7.41
N GLY A 32 2.71 18.78 -7.72
CA GLY A 32 2.56 18.12 -9.02
C GLY A 32 3.30 16.77 -9.16
N ASP A 33 4.08 16.35 -8.16
CA ASP A 33 4.70 15.02 -8.11
C ASP A 33 3.79 14.03 -7.35
N ASP A 34 2.53 13.89 -7.77
CA ASP A 34 1.51 13.06 -7.14
C ASP A 34 1.84 11.58 -7.25
N GLN A 35 1.70 10.86 -6.13
CA GLN A 35 1.93 9.42 -6.11
C GLN A 35 0.69 8.65 -6.57
N THR A 36 0.91 7.67 -7.43
CA THR A 36 -0.10 6.65 -7.74
C THR A 36 0.38 5.30 -7.24
N TYR A 37 -0.45 4.66 -6.45
CA TYR A 37 -0.20 3.32 -5.93
C TYR A 37 -1.05 2.31 -6.68
N THR A 38 -0.45 1.16 -7.03
CA THR A 38 -1.13 0.06 -7.72
C THR A 38 -1.09 -1.19 -6.87
N LEU A 39 -2.27 -1.69 -6.46
CA LEU A 39 -2.42 -2.93 -5.73
C LEU A 39 -2.45 -4.11 -6.71
N LYS A 40 -1.62 -5.11 -6.44
CA LYS A 40 -1.53 -6.34 -7.23
C LYS A 40 -1.65 -7.57 -6.34
N GLU A 41 -2.17 -8.63 -6.93
CA GLU A 41 -2.16 -9.97 -6.35
C GLU A 41 -1.19 -10.89 -7.12
N HIS A 42 -0.65 -11.89 -6.42
CA HIS A 42 0.36 -12.80 -6.93
C HIS A 42 0.08 -14.23 -6.50
N ALA A 43 0.38 -15.18 -7.38
CA ALA A 43 0.26 -16.62 -7.07
C ALA A 43 1.28 -17.08 -6.01
N GLY A 44 2.39 -16.37 -5.85
CA GLY A 44 3.43 -16.67 -4.88
C GLY A 44 4.54 -15.64 -4.85
N THR A 45 5.55 -15.87 -4.02
CA THR A 45 6.72 -14.98 -3.88
C THR A 45 7.57 -14.89 -5.15
N ALA A 46 7.57 -15.94 -5.97
CA ALA A 46 8.32 -15.99 -7.23
C ALA A 46 7.58 -15.33 -8.41
N ASP A 47 6.27 -15.08 -8.28
CA ASP A 47 5.48 -14.41 -9.32
C ASP A 47 5.86 -12.94 -9.43
N SER A 48 6.68 -12.59 -10.41
CA SER A 48 7.22 -11.24 -10.60
C SER A 48 6.25 -10.27 -11.26
N THR A 49 5.20 -10.76 -11.89
CA THR A 49 4.25 -9.96 -12.68
C THR A 49 2.98 -9.64 -11.90
N GLY A 50 2.35 -10.67 -11.33
CA GLY A 50 1.04 -10.54 -10.68
C GLY A 50 -0.04 -10.02 -11.64
N GLN A 51 -1.21 -9.79 -11.11
CA GLN A 51 -2.28 -9.07 -11.81
C GLN A 51 -2.84 -7.98 -10.91
N ASN A 52 -3.49 -7.00 -11.50
CA ASN A 52 -4.12 -5.90 -10.77
C ASN A 52 -5.30 -6.42 -9.95
N LEU A 53 -5.34 -6.04 -8.68
CA LEU A 53 -6.44 -6.36 -7.76
C LEU A 53 -7.34 -5.13 -7.59
N ALA A 54 -8.47 -5.11 -8.30
CA ALA A 54 -9.35 -3.95 -8.40
C ALA A 54 -10.37 -3.90 -7.25
N ILE A 55 -9.89 -3.71 -6.02
CA ILE A 55 -10.71 -3.67 -4.80
C ILE A 55 -10.62 -2.36 -4.03
N ILE A 56 -9.77 -1.43 -4.44
CA ILE A 56 -9.61 -0.17 -3.72
C ILE A 56 -10.81 0.72 -4.03
N ASP A 57 -11.79 0.71 -3.15
CA ASP A 57 -12.96 1.58 -3.16
C ASP A 57 -12.97 2.55 -1.96
N THR A 58 -12.22 2.23 -0.93
CA THR A 58 -12.15 2.96 0.32
C THR A 58 -10.72 2.95 0.84
N TRP A 59 -10.27 4.10 1.34
CA TRP A 59 -9.03 4.21 2.11
C TRP A 59 -9.15 5.30 3.18
N TYR A 60 -8.23 5.27 4.12
CA TYR A 60 -8.14 6.25 5.18
C TYR A 60 -6.83 7.00 5.04
N VAL A 61 -6.88 8.30 5.14
CA VAL A 61 -5.71 9.15 5.05
C VAL A 61 -5.66 10.14 6.19
N LYS A 62 -4.46 10.38 6.68
CA LYS A 62 -4.11 11.45 7.58
C LYS A 62 -2.98 12.22 6.93
N GLU A 63 -3.19 13.48 6.64
CA GLU A 63 -2.28 14.31 5.86
C GLU A 63 -2.25 15.75 6.37
N GLU A 64 -1.07 16.37 6.32
CA GLU A 64 -0.87 17.74 6.74
C GLU A 64 0.44 18.31 6.16
N THR A 65 0.43 19.57 5.82
CA THR A 65 1.63 20.31 5.42
C THR A 65 2.52 20.59 6.64
N THR A 66 1.92 20.90 7.77
CA THR A 66 2.60 21.20 9.03
C THR A 66 2.08 20.28 10.12
N LEU A 67 2.94 19.39 10.63
CA LEU A 67 2.57 18.46 11.70
C LEU A 67 2.49 19.22 13.04
N ASP A 68 1.34 19.77 13.37
CA ASP A 68 1.10 20.56 14.58
C ASP A 68 0.20 19.85 15.61
N GLY A 69 -0.35 18.67 15.26
CA GLY A 69 -1.04 17.78 16.18
C GLY A 69 -2.55 17.85 16.11
N ASP A 70 -3.11 18.59 15.17
CA ASP A 70 -4.57 18.69 14.96
C ASP A 70 -5.07 17.87 13.74
N GLU A 71 -4.17 17.16 13.04
CA GLU A 71 -4.49 16.32 11.90
C GLU A 71 -5.50 15.23 12.26
N VAL A 72 -6.48 15.03 11.41
CA VAL A 72 -7.53 14.02 11.59
C VAL A 72 -7.50 12.96 10.48
N TRP A 73 -7.98 11.76 10.80
CA TRP A 73 -8.21 10.73 9.80
C TRP A 73 -9.41 11.08 8.93
N VAL A 74 -9.22 11.03 7.63
CA VAL A 74 -10.27 11.23 6.62
C VAL A 74 -10.49 9.93 5.88
N LYS A 75 -11.76 9.54 5.72
CA LYS A 75 -12.16 8.44 4.85
C LYS A 75 -12.39 8.98 3.44
N LYS A 76 -11.64 8.47 2.47
CA LYS A 76 -11.84 8.75 1.04
C LYS A 76 -12.44 7.53 0.33
N THR A 77 -13.17 7.75 -0.75
CA THR A 77 -13.83 6.66 -1.52
C THR A 77 -13.76 6.92 -3.02
N GLN A 78 -13.76 5.84 -3.79
CA GLN A 78 -13.84 5.85 -5.26
C GLN A 78 -14.61 4.64 -5.77
N THR A 79 -14.83 4.55 -7.09
CA THR A 79 -15.24 3.28 -7.70
C THR A 79 -14.09 2.28 -7.58
N ALA A 80 -14.39 1.03 -7.21
CA ALA A 80 -13.38 -0.01 -7.00
C ALA A 80 -12.45 -0.18 -8.21
N VAL A 81 -11.18 0.09 -8.02
CA VAL A 81 -10.10 -0.07 -9.00
C VAL A 81 -8.84 -0.57 -8.29
N ALA A 82 -7.82 -0.95 -9.06
CA ALA A 82 -6.54 -1.40 -8.50
C ALA A 82 -5.61 -0.25 -8.10
N THR A 83 -5.93 0.97 -8.48
CA THR A 83 -5.08 2.15 -8.29
C THR A 83 -5.69 3.12 -7.29
N GLN A 84 -4.83 3.80 -6.56
CA GLN A 84 -5.17 4.92 -5.71
C GLN A 84 -4.19 6.05 -6.01
N THR A 85 -4.69 7.25 -6.26
CA THR A 85 -3.89 8.45 -6.53
C THR A 85 -4.31 9.54 -5.56
N GLU A 86 -3.35 10.10 -4.85
CA GLU A 86 -3.53 11.34 -4.09
C GLU A 86 -3.17 12.49 -5.01
N ALA A 87 -4.19 13.06 -5.66
CA ALA A 87 -4.03 14.22 -6.50
C ALA A 87 -3.94 15.50 -5.65
N ASP A 88 -3.06 16.40 -6.04
CA ASP A 88 -2.84 17.70 -5.40
C ASP A 88 -2.27 17.64 -3.97
N ASP A 89 -1.79 16.46 -3.53
CA ASP A 89 -1.27 16.24 -2.17
C ASP A 89 0.21 15.87 -2.14
N ALA A 90 0.96 16.14 -3.22
CA ALA A 90 2.37 15.78 -3.33
C ALA A 90 3.24 16.43 -2.23
N GLU A 91 2.95 17.68 -1.88
CA GLU A 91 3.73 18.47 -0.92
C GLU A 91 3.43 18.18 0.56
N VAL A 92 2.37 17.42 0.87
CA VAL A 92 2.01 17.11 2.25
C VAL A 92 2.68 15.84 2.76
N GLN A 93 2.89 15.77 4.07
CA GLN A 93 3.23 14.54 4.76
C GLN A 93 1.96 13.73 4.96
N GLN A 94 2.03 12.41 4.72
CA GLN A 94 0.82 11.60 4.67
C GLN A 94 1.04 10.21 5.26
N ILE A 95 0.02 9.72 5.95
CA ILE A 95 -0.16 8.30 6.26
C ILE A 95 -1.45 7.85 5.60
N LEU A 96 -1.37 6.83 4.74
CA LEU A 96 -2.50 6.27 4.02
C LEU A 96 -2.66 4.80 4.41
N CYS A 97 -3.91 4.37 4.66
CA CYS A 97 -4.24 2.99 5.01
C CYS A 97 -5.25 2.42 4.01
N ILE A 98 -4.91 1.25 3.45
CA ILE A 98 -5.78 0.45 2.57
C ILE A 98 -5.99 -0.90 3.26
N GLU A 99 -7.25 -1.32 3.38
CA GLU A 99 -7.60 -2.65 3.91
C GLU A 99 -7.78 -3.65 2.76
N VAL A 100 -7.22 -4.84 2.94
CA VAL A 100 -7.36 -5.96 2.00
C VAL A 100 -7.78 -7.19 2.78
N ASP A 101 -8.93 -7.76 2.42
CA ASP A 101 -9.37 -9.08 2.92
C ASP A 101 -8.78 -10.18 2.04
N ALA A 102 -8.27 -11.25 2.65
CA ALA A 102 -7.74 -12.39 1.91
C ALA A 102 -8.79 -13.06 1.01
N ALA A 103 -10.08 -12.95 1.36
CA ALA A 103 -11.19 -13.45 0.55
C ALA A 103 -11.43 -12.65 -0.75
N GLN A 104 -10.84 -11.47 -0.88
CA GLN A 104 -10.94 -10.63 -2.09
C GLN A 104 -9.94 -11.02 -3.17
N LEU A 105 -8.96 -11.88 -2.84
CA LEU A 105 -8.01 -12.38 -3.82
C LEU A 105 -8.69 -13.37 -4.77
N SER A 106 -8.28 -13.35 -6.03
CA SER A 106 -8.71 -14.32 -7.03
C SER A 106 -8.23 -15.75 -6.68
N ASP A 107 -8.92 -16.75 -7.19
CA ASP A 107 -8.54 -18.14 -6.99
C ASP A 107 -7.07 -18.39 -7.37
N THR A 108 -6.36 -19.12 -6.52
CA THR A 108 -4.93 -19.43 -6.64
C THR A 108 -3.96 -18.31 -6.26
N TYR A 109 -4.43 -17.08 -6.09
CA TYR A 109 -3.60 -15.97 -5.61
C TYR A 109 -3.56 -15.96 -4.09
N THR A 110 -2.39 -15.69 -3.54
CA THR A 110 -2.16 -15.81 -2.09
C THR A 110 -1.27 -14.69 -1.54
N HIS A 111 -0.79 -13.82 -2.39
CA HIS A 111 0.12 -12.74 -2.02
C HIS A 111 -0.37 -11.44 -2.63
N ILE A 112 -0.04 -10.34 -1.97
CA ILE A 112 -0.33 -8.98 -2.44
C ILE A 112 0.96 -8.17 -2.52
N SER A 113 0.96 -7.14 -3.35
CA SER A 113 1.96 -6.07 -3.32
C SER A 113 1.32 -4.74 -3.64
N LEU A 114 1.84 -3.67 -3.06
CA LEU A 114 1.53 -2.31 -3.45
C LEU A 114 2.75 -1.72 -4.14
N SER A 115 2.62 -1.36 -5.40
CA SER A 115 3.64 -0.70 -6.20
C SER A 115 3.35 0.80 -6.24
N ASN A 116 4.37 1.63 -6.41
CA ASN A 116 4.21 3.04 -6.76
C ASN A 116 4.73 3.30 -8.18
N ASP A 117 4.10 4.22 -8.89
CA ASP A 117 4.47 4.56 -10.26
C ASP A 117 5.61 5.60 -10.33
N GLY A 118 6.04 6.10 -9.18
CA GLY A 118 7.05 7.15 -9.07
C GLY A 118 6.44 8.55 -9.21
N ALA A 119 6.95 9.50 -8.43
CA ALA A 119 6.44 10.87 -8.40
C ALA A 119 7.03 11.80 -9.47
N GLY A 120 7.99 11.35 -10.24
CA GLY A 120 8.64 12.23 -11.22
C GLY A 120 10.11 12.54 -10.89
N SER A 121 10.51 13.81 -10.88
CA SER A 121 11.93 14.18 -10.85
C SER A 121 12.48 14.57 -9.48
N ASN A 122 11.63 14.78 -8.50
CA ASN A 122 12.07 15.27 -7.18
C ASN A 122 12.07 14.16 -6.14
N ALA A 123 12.96 14.28 -5.16
CA ALA A 123 13.08 13.32 -4.07
C ALA A 123 11.82 13.32 -3.20
N GLN A 124 11.25 12.13 -2.97
CA GLN A 124 10.16 11.94 -2.03
C GLN A 124 10.41 10.71 -1.17
N LEU A 125 10.54 10.93 0.13
CA LEU A 125 10.76 9.85 1.08
C LEU A 125 9.43 9.15 1.41
N GLY A 126 9.48 7.83 1.56
CA GLY A 126 8.32 7.06 1.97
C GLY A 126 8.61 5.58 2.10
N GLY A 127 7.59 4.85 2.47
CA GLY A 127 7.68 3.40 2.63
C GLY A 127 6.30 2.77 2.79
N VAL A 128 6.26 1.45 2.66
CA VAL A 128 5.05 0.64 2.79
C VAL A 128 5.24 -0.42 3.85
N LEU A 129 4.28 -0.54 4.75
CA LEU A 129 4.21 -1.56 5.79
C LEU A 129 2.94 -2.42 5.58
N TYR A 130 3.08 -3.74 5.70
CA TYR A 130 1.97 -4.69 5.67
C TYR A 130 1.72 -5.20 7.08
N ILE A 131 0.53 -4.95 7.63
CA ILE A 131 0.09 -5.45 8.94
C ILE A 131 -0.92 -6.56 8.70
N LEU A 132 -0.51 -7.80 8.95
CA LEU A 132 -1.38 -8.97 8.75
C LEU A 132 -2.36 -9.12 9.91
N HIS A 133 -3.60 -9.51 9.61
CA HIS A 133 -4.65 -9.73 10.58
C HIS A 133 -4.90 -11.23 10.83
N ASP A 134 -5.30 -11.57 12.07
CA ASP A 134 -5.82 -12.89 12.46
C ASP A 134 -5.02 -14.07 11.90
N LEU A 135 -3.76 -14.13 12.26
CA LEU A 135 -2.89 -15.20 11.82
C LEU A 135 -3.39 -16.56 12.34
N SER A 136 -3.56 -17.53 11.45
CA SER A 136 -4.05 -18.88 11.78
C SER A 136 -3.14 -19.65 12.73
N TYR A 137 -1.90 -19.22 12.92
CA TYR A 137 -0.93 -19.81 13.84
C TYR A 137 -0.18 -18.71 14.59
N PRO A 138 0.26 -18.98 15.84
CA PRO A 138 1.09 -18.04 16.57
C PRO A 138 2.27 -17.60 15.70
N ALA A 139 2.46 -16.30 15.61
CA ALA A 139 3.56 -15.72 14.83
C ALA A 139 4.89 -16.01 15.56
N THR A 140 5.57 -17.06 15.13
CA THR A 140 7.00 -17.21 15.40
C THR A 140 7.77 -16.66 14.20
N PRO A 141 8.99 -16.17 14.37
CA PRO A 141 9.80 -15.69 13.24
C PRO A 141 9.90 -16.69 12.08
N ALA A 142 9.89 -18.00 12.38
CA ALA A 142 9.90 -19.07 11.39
C ALA A 142 8.58 -19.20 10.58
N ASN A 143 7.47 -18.68 11.12
CA ASN A 143 6.15 -18.73 10.49
C ASN A 143 5.79 -17.44 9.75
N LEU A 144 6.55 -16.37 9.97
CA LEU A 144 6.39 -15.14 9.19
C LEU A 144 6.98 -15.40 7.80
N GLY A 145 6.14 -15.23 6.78
CA GLY A 145 6.62 -15.30 5.40
C GLY A 145 7.74 -14.28 5.19
N VAL A 146 8.79 -14.69 4.49
CA VAL A 146 9.87 -13.78 4.14
C VAL A 146 9.31 -12.69 3.22
N VAL A 147 9.37 -11.46 3.66
CA VAL A 147 9.13 -10.30 2.79
C VAL A 147 10.37 -10.18 1.91
N GLN A 148 10.23 -10.52 0.64
CA GLN A 148 11.33 -10.43 -0.35
C GLN A 148 11.18 -9.19 -1.20
#